data_243231c8a9aaceb67ba892f7d681bad4
#
_entry.id   243231c8a9aaceb67ba892f7d681bad4
#
_cell.length_a   1.000
_cell.length_b   1.000
_cell.length_c   1.000
_cell.angle_alpha   90.00
_cell.angle_beta   90.00
_cell.angle_gamma   90.00
#
_symmetry.space_group_name_H-M   'P 1'
#
loop_
_entity.id
_entity.type
_entity.pdbx_description
1 polymer ?
#
loop_
_entity_poly.entity_id
_entity_poly.type
_entity_poly.pdbx_seq_one_letter_code
_entity_poly.pdbx_strand_id
1 'polypeptide(L)'
;MRKCSRRNSVGPKRISIGSPSLSAGPGSGLDFGFPYCHGGTIADPQFGSAGSCSTAVAPVQALEPHAAPLAVKFYTGRMFPAEYRGQVLIAEHGSWNRSKAAGKTGYRVSLVRLRGNEAVAYEPFIEGWLQGDEVLGRPVDLLVAPDGSLL
;
A
#
# COMPACT_ATOMS: atom_id res chain seq x y z
N MET A 1 -47.89 3.60 -4.04
CA MET A 1 -46.57 4.29 -4.09
C MET A 1 -45.51 3.35 -3.53
N ARG A 2 -44.67 2.77 -4.38
CA ARG A 2 -43.59 1.89 -3.94
C ARG A 2 -42.30 2.71 -3.78
N LYS A 3 -41.74 2.78 -2.56
CA LYS A 3 -40.46 3.42 -2.27
C LYS A 3 -39.34 2.63 -2.96
N CYS A 4 -38.66 3.26 -3.90
CA CYS A 4 -37.46 2.76 -4.52
C CYS A 4 -36.31 2.83 -3.50
N SER A 5 -35.85 1.68 -3.01
CA SER A 5 -34.68 1.57 -2.15
C SER A 5 -33.44 1.85 -3.01
N ARG A 6 -32.75 2.95 -2.73
CA ARG A 6 -31.43 3.22 -3.31
C ARG A 6 -30.45 2.17 -2.82
N ARG A 7 -30.02 1.26 -3.69
CA ARG A 7 -28.83 0.44 -3.44
C ARG A 7 -27.63 1.37 -3.44
N ASN A 8 -26.96 1.50 -2.31
CA ASN A 8 -25.65 2.11 -2.25
C ASN A 8 -24.68 1.24 -3.07
N SER A 9 -24.39 1.67 -4.28
CA SER A 9 -23.27 1.14 -5.05
C SER A 9 -21.99 1.59 -4.37
N VAL A 10 -21.38 0.69 -3.58
CA VAL A 10 -20.00 0.90 -3.11
C VAL A 10 -19.13 0.87 -4.37
N GLY A 11 -18.67 2.03 -4.80
CA GLY A 11 -17.71 2.15 -5.89
C GLY A 11 -16.40 1.40 -5.57
N PRO A 12 -15.56 1.10 -6.57
CA PRO A 12 -14.34 0.34 -6.36
C PRO A 12 -13.49 1.00 -5.29
N LYS A 13 -13.12 0.22 -4.26
CA LYS A 13 -12.24 0.67 -3.18
C LYS A 13 -10.91 1.10 -3.77
N ARG A 14 -10.52 2.35 -3.54
CA ARG A 14 -9.24 2.92 -3.98
C ARG A 14 -8.35 3.05 -2.76
N ILE A 15 -7.15 2.50 -2.86
CA ILE A 15 -6.13 2.60 -1.80
C ILE A 15 -4.90 3.22 -2.41
N SER A 16 -4.45 4.32 -1.82
CA SER A 16 -3.13 4.88 -2.06
C SER A 16 -2.19 4.39 -0.97
N ILE A 17 -1.15 3.68 -1.35
CA ILE A 17 -0.15 3.13 -0.44
C ILE A 17 1.17 3.85 -0.70
N GLY A 18 1.67 4.48 0.32
CA GLY A 18 2.82 5.31 0.55
C GLY A 18 4.11 5.17 -0.24
N SER A 19 4.01 5.09 -1.55
CA SER A 19 5.06 5.48 -2.48
C SER A 19 4.40 6.27 -3.62
N PRO A 20 5.01 7.34 -4.16
CA PRO A 20 4.34 8.24 -5.09
C PRO A 20 3.89 7.63 -6.41
N SER A 21 3.95 6.34 -6.60
CA SER A 21 3.72 5.71 -7.90
C SER A 21 2.62 4.65 -7.98
N LEU A 22 1.84 4.39 -6.93
CA LEU A 22 0.69 3.48 -7.06
C LEU A 22 -0.60 4.27 -7.23
N SER A 23 -0.74 4.71 -8.46
CA SER A 23 -1.76 5.61 -8.96
C SER A 23 -3.16 5.04 -8.91
N ALA A 24 -4.06 5.93 -8.68
CA ALA A 24 -5.44 5.94 -9.09
C ALA A 24 -5.66 5.27 -10.46
N GLY A 25 -6.69 4.46 -10.55
CA GLY A 25 -7.18 3.97 -11.84
C GLY A 25 -7.62 5.13 -12.75
N PRO A 26 -7.76 4.88 -14.04
CA PRO A 26 -8.12 5.91 -15.02
C PRO A 26 -9.41 6.64 -14.62
N GLY A 27 -9.39 7.94 -14.65
CA GLY A 27 -10.55 8.81 -14.43
C GLY A 27 -10.71 9.38 -13.01
N SER A 28 -9.70 9.27 -12.10
CA SER A 28 -9.86 9.79 -10.75
C SER A 28 -9.56 11.28 -10.60
N GLY A 29 -8.68 11.84 -11.42
CA GLY A 29 -8.25 13.26 -11.27
C GLY A 29 -7.65 13.59 -9.90
N LEU A 30 -7.23 12.58 -9.10
CA LEU A 30 -6.66 12.80 -7.79
C LEU A 30 -5.17 13.14 -7.93
N ASP A 31 -4.75 14.19 -7.23
CA ASP A 31 -3.36 14.58 -7.09
C ASP A 31 -2.77 13.93 -5.83
N PHE A 32 -1.69 13.16 -5.98
CA PHE A 32 -0.95 12.55 -4.87
C PHE A 32 0.31 13.33 -4.51
N GLY A 33 0.49 14.51 -5.10
CA GLY A 33 1.46 15.52 -4.73
C GLY A 33 2.79 15.49 -5.46
N PHE A 34 3.15 14.39 -6.14
CA PHE A 34 4.44 14.33 -6.84
C PHE A 34 4.50 15.33 -8.02
N PRO A 35 5.61 16.09 -8.21
CA PRO A 35 6.88 16.05 -7.48
C PRO A 35 6.96 17.01 -6.28
N TYR A 36 5.91 17.75 -5.96
CA TYR A 36 5.94 18.88 -5.03
C TYR A 36 5.75 18.49 -3.57
N CYS A 37 5.05 17.37 -3.35
CA CYS A 37 4.64 16.92 -2.03
C CYS A 37 4.79 15.41 -1.89
N HIS A 38 5.28 14.97 -0.74
CA HIS A 38 5.42 13.57 -0.38
C HIS A 38 4.46 13.22 0.77
N GLY A 39 3.80 12.05 0.67
CA GLY A 39 2.90 11.56 1.71
C GLY A 39 1.71 12.49 2.05
N GLY A 40 1.40 13.43 1.16
CA GLY A 40 0.31 14.39 1.33
C GLY A 40 0.63 15.60 2.20
N THR A 41 1.78 15.65 2.92
CA THR A 41 2.06 16.69 3.89
C THR A 41 3.49 17.23 3.87
N ILE A 42 4.44 16.51 3.27
CA ILE A 42 5.87 16.88 3.31
C ILE A 42 6.24 17.55 1.99
N ALA A 43 6.54 18.84 2.04
CA ALA A 43 7.03 19.56 0.85
C ALA A 43 8.37 18.99 0.38
N ASP A 44 8.51 18.78 -0.94
CA ASP A 44 9.77 18.34 -1.53
C ASP A 44 10.84 19.43 -1.35
N PRO A 45 12.06 19.08 -0.93
CA PRO A 45 13.12 20.08 -0.66
C PRO A 45 13.57 20.84 -1.92
N GLN A 46 13.41 20.28 -3.12
CA GLN A 46 13.81 20.89 -4.37
C GLN A 46 12.64 21.53 -5.11
N PHE A 47 11.49 20.87 -5.15
CA PHE A 47 10.34 21.27 -5.98
C PHE A 47 9.16 21.82 -5.16
N GLY A 48 9.15 21.64 -3.84
CA GLY A 48 8.02 21.99 -2.98
C GLY A 48 7.63 23.47 -3.01
N SER A 49 8.56 24.37 -3.37
CA SER A 49 8.26 25.80 -3.55
C SER A 49 7.43 26.12 -4.79
N ALA A 50 7.42 25.22 -5.80
CA ALA A 50 6.68 25.38 -7.05
C ALA A 50 5.28 24.78 -7.02
N GLY A 51 4.91 24.09 -5.94
CA GLY A 51 3.62 23.44 -5.76
C GLY A 51 3.13 23.50 -4.32
N SER A 52 2.04 22.79 -4.03
CA SER A 52 1.42 22.80 -2.71
C SER A 52 1.02 21.40 -2.27
N CYS A 53 1.15 21.12 -0.98
CA CYS A 53 0.57 19.92 -0.37
C CYS A 53 -0.94 20.05 -0.06
N SER A 54 -1.53 21.24 -0.22
CA SER A 54 -2.92 21.49 0.22
C SER A 54 -3.98 20.72 -0.58
N THR A 55 -3.66 20.34 -1.82
CA THR A 55 -4.53 19.56 -2.70
C THR A 55 -4.14 18.09 -2.79
N ALA A 56 -2.99 17.73 -2.23
CA ALA A 56 -2.48 16.39 -2.31
C ALA A 56 -3.28 15.42 -1.45
N VAL A 57 -3.64 14.28 -2.04
CA VAL A 57 -4.34 13.20 -1.33
C VAL A 57 -3.32 12.39 -0.54
N ALA A 58 -3.50 12.34 0.78
CA ALA A 58 -2.67 11.55 1.65
C ALA A 58 -2.84 10.03 1.39
N PRO A 59 -1.79 9.22 1.57
CA PRO A 59 -1.91 7.77 1.50
C PRO A 59 -2.79 7.23 2.63
N VAL A 60 -3.55 6.17 2.35
CA VAL A 60 -4.34 5.46 3.38
C VAL A 60 -3.42 4.80 4.42
N GLN A 61 -2.26 4.31 3.97
CA GLN A 61 -1.21 3.74 4.81
C GLN A 61 0.16 4.21 4.31
N ALA A 62 0.90 4.88 5.18
CA ALA A 62 2.32 5.15 4.95
C ALA A 62 3.15 3.90 5.25
N LEU A 63 4.12 3.60 4.39
CA LEU A 63 5.09 2.52 4.59
C LEU A 63 6.41 3.09 5.09
N GLU A 64 7.25 2.19 5.61
CA GLU A 64 8.60 2.58 6.00
C GLU A 64 9.41 3.12 4.81
N PRO A 65 10.29 4.13 5.04
CA PRO A 65 11.15 4.65 4.00
C PRO A 65 11.98 3.54 3.35
N HIS A 66 12.04 3.54 2.02
CA HIS A 66 12.78 2.57 1.21
C HIS A 66 12.25 1.12 1.24
N ALA A 67 11.03 0.87 1.73
CA ALA A 67 10.43 -0.46 1.70
C ALA A 67 10.27 -1.02 0.27
N ALA A 68 10.18 -0.14 -0.73
CA ALA A 68 10.00 -0.48 -2.14
C ALA A 68 8.81 -1.43 -2.39
N PRO A 69 7.56 -0.98 -2.19
CA PRO A 69 6.40 -1.80 -2.46
C PRO A 69 6.24 -2.02 -3.97
N LEU A 70 6.38 -3.27 -4.43
CA LEU A 70 6.29 -3.62 -5.85
C LEU A 70 4.93 -4.21 -6.21
N ALA A 71 4.24 -4.86 -5.28
CA ALA A 71 2.89 -5.35 -5.50
C ALA A 71 1.95 -5.01 -4.36
N VAL A 72 0.69 -4.76 -4.72
CA VAL A 72 -0.42 -4.52 -3.79
C VAL A 72 -1.62 -5.32 -4.27
N LYS A 73 -2.15 -6.18 -3.43
CA LYS A 73 -3.31 -7.02 -3.74
C LYS A 73 -4.34 -6.98 -2.61
N PHE A 74 -5.62 -6.90 -2.96
CA PHE A 74 -6.66 -7.29 -2.04
C PHE A 74 -6.74 -8.81 -1.97
N TYR A 75 -6.75 -9.38 -0.78
CA TYR A 75 -6.99 -10.80 -0.63
C TYR A 75 -8.46 -11.10 -0.90
N THR A 76 -8.72 -11.78 -2.01
CA THR A 76 -10.06 -12.17 -2.46
C THR A 76 -10.34 -13.66 -2.28
N GLY A 77 -9.33 -14.41 -1.85
CA GLY A 77 -9.41 -15.86 -1.62
C GLY A 77 -10.30 -16.25 -0.45
N ARG A 78 -10.47 -17.57 -0.29
CA ARG A 78 -11.24 -18.17 0.79
C ARG A 78 -10.45 -19.19 1.60
N MET A 79 -9.18 -19.40 1.27
CA MET A 79 -8.31 -20.33 2.00
C MET A 79 -7.94 -19.79 3.38
N PHE A 80 -7.62 -18.49 3.48
CA PHE A 80 -7.34 -17.85 4.76
C PHE A 80 -8.65 -17.54 5.51
N PRO A 81 -8.60 -17.39 6.85
CA PRO A 81 -9.74 -16.99 7.67
C PRO A 81 -10.49 -15.77 7.11
N ALA A 82 -11.78 -15.67 7.42
CA ALA A 82 -12.66 -14.65 6.83
C ALA A 82 -12.22 -13.21 7.09
N GLU A 83 -11.48 -12.97 8.18
CA GLU A 83 -10.93 -11.68 8.57
C GLU A 83 -9.89 -11.13 7.60
N TYR A 84 -9.26 -11.98 6.77
CA TYR A 84 -8.32 -11.56 5.74
C TYR A 84 -8.99 -11.11 4.44
N ARG A 85 -10.26 -11.46 4.23
CA ARG A 85 -10.96 -11.10 2.99
C ARG A 85 -11.13 -9.59 2.87
N GLY A 86 -10.72 -9.08 1.71
CA GLY A 86 -10.78 -7.65 1.42
C GLY A 86 -9.71 -6.84 2.15
N GLN A 87 -8.79 -7.49 2.87
CA GLN A 87 -7.60 -6.84 3.41
C GLN A 87 -6.54 -6.70 2.32
N VAL A 88 -5.55 -5.83 2.53
CA VAL A 88 -4.52 -5.52 1.55
C VAL A 88 -3.21 -6.19 1.92
N LEU A 89 -2.64 -6.91 0.97
CA LEU A 89 -1.31 -7.50 1.04
C LEU A 89 -0.35 -6.69 0.17
N ILE A 90 0.85 -6.44 0.67
CA ILE A 90 1.88 -5.62 0.01
C ILE A 90 3.18 -6.40 -0.04
N ALA A 91 3.73 -6.62 -1.25
CA ALA A 91 5.08 -7.16 -1.40
C ALA A 91 6.09 -6.02 -1.27
N GLU A 92 6.80 -5.99 -0.17
CA GLU A 92 7.87 -5.03 0.11
C GLU A 92 9.22 -5.63 -0.31
N HIS A 93 9.73 -5.19 -1.45
CA HIS A 93 10.98 -5.69 -2.04
C HIS A 93 12.19 -5.45 -1.13
N GLY A 94 12.16 -4.38 -0.38
CA GLY A 94 13.18 -4.02 0.59
C GLY A 94 14.23 -3.03 0.09
N SER A 95 14.84 -2.37 1.04
CA SER A 95 15.81 -1.29 0.82
C SER A 95 17.10 -1.80 0.19
N TRP A 96 17.78 -0.92 -0.58
CA TRP A 96 19.11 -1.18 -1.13
C TRP A 96 20.10 -0.05 -0.81
N ASN A 97 19.62 1.14 -0.47
CA ASN A 97 20.43 2.36 -0.31
C ASN A 97 20.29 3.01 1.07
N ARG A 98 19.88 2.25 2.10
CA ARG A 98 19.89 2.76 3.47
C ARG A 98 21.28 2.64 4.10
N SER A 99 21.62 3.59 4.97
CA SER A 99 22.86 3.50 5.75
C SER A 99 22.79 2.30 6.71
N LYS A 100 23.97 1.77 7.10
CA LYS A 100 24.04 0.70 8.10
C LYS A 100 23.34 1.10 9.42
N ALA A 101 23.53 2.36 9.84
CA ALA A 101 22.91 2.85 11.08
C ALA A 101 21.37 2.88 11.02
N ALA A 102 20.81 3.12 9.84
CA ALA A 102 19.35 3.11 9.63
C ALA A 102 18.78 1.70 9.50
N GLY A 103 19.63 0.69 9.30
CA GLY A 103 19.21 -0.68 9.08
C GLY A 103 18.48 -0.92 7.76
N LYS A 104 18.19 -2.16 7.45
CA LYS A 104 17.39 -2.56 6.29
C LYS A 104 15.89 -2.52 6.64
N THR A 105 15.04 -2.31 5.63
CA THR A 105 13.57 -2.29 5.79
C THR A 105 12.89 -2.94 4.60
N GLY A 106 11.67 -3.43 4.79
CA GLY A 106 10.95 -4.23 3.80
C GLY A 106 11.37 -5.70 3.86
N TYR A 107 11.55 -6.35 2.72
CA TYR A 107 11.88 -7.78 2.58
C TYR A 107 10.81 -8.69 3.18
N ARG A 108 9.55 -8.32 3.01
CA ARG A 108 8.40 -9.02 3.59
C ARG A 108 7.15 -8.86 2.75
N VAL A 109 6.15 -9.65 3.04
CA VAL A 109 4.77 -9.34 2.68
C VAL A 109 4.10 -8.75 3.92
N SER A 110 3.55 -7.57 3.77
CA SER A 110 2.82 -6.88 4.85
C SER A 110 1.33 -6.95 4.62
N LEU A 111 0.58 -6.92 5.71
CA LEU A 111 -0.88 -6.85 5.74
C LEU A 111 -1.31 -5.47 6.23
N VAL A 112 -2.16 -4.80 5.46
CA VAL A 112 -2.89 -3.62 5.93
C VAL A 112 -4.32 -4.02 6.21
N ARG A 113 -4.72 -3.91 7.47
CA ARG A 113 -6.10 -4.16 7.89
C ARG A 113 -6.94 -2.92 7.67
N LEU A 114 -8.06 -3.12 7.00
CA LEU A 114 -8.99 -2.05 6.67
C LEU A 114 -10.28 -2.18 7.46
N ARG A 115 -10.77 -1.04 7.92
CA ARG A 115 -12.17 -0.88 8.37
C ARG A 115 -12.84 0.13 7.44
N GLY A 116 -13.70 -0.37 6.54
CA GLY A 116 -14.19 0.46 5.45
C GLY A 116 -13.06 0.86 4.50
N ASN A 117 -12.74 2.15 4.44
CA ASN A 117 -11.66 2.72 3.62
C ASN A 117 -10.46 3.19 4.46
N GLU A 118 -10.47 2.97 5.75
CA GLU A 118 -9.41 3.39 6.66
C GLU A 118 -8.48 2.24 7.01
N ALA A 119 -7.17 2.48 7.00
CA ALA A 119 -6.19 1.55 7.53
C ALA A 119 -6.23 1.63 9.06
N VAL A 120 -6.46 0.50 9.72
CA VAL A 120 -6.51 0.40 11.18
C VAL A 120 -5.32 -0.37 11.76
N ALA A 121 -4.59 -1.12 10.93
CA ALA A 121 -3.34 -1.78 11.30
C ALA A 121 -2.47 -2.00 10.07
N TYR A 122 -1.15 -1.98 10.29
CA TYR A 122 -0.12 -2.35 9.31
C TYR A 122 0.88 -3.25 10.03
N GLU A 123 0.97 -4.50 9.58
CA GLU A 123 1.70 -5.55 10.27
C GLU A 123 2.41 -6.49 9.29
N PRO A 124 3.51 -7.15 9.69
CA PRO A 124 4.10 -8.23 8.90
C PRO A 124 3.10 -9.38 8.72
N PHE A 125 3.07 -9.96 7.52
CA PHE A 125 2.26 -11.14 7.20
C PHE A 125 3.11 -12.36 6.85
N ILE A 126 4.14 -12.17 6.00
CA ILE A 126 5.15 -13.21 5.71
C ILE A 126 6.51 -12.55 5.78
N GLU A 127 7.39 -13.12 6.57
CA GLU A 127 8.78 -12.69 6.77
C GLU A 127 9.74 -13.86 6.54
N GLY A 128 11.04 -13.58 6.61
CA GLY A 128 12.10 -14.58 6.49
C GLY A 128 13.10 -14.29 5.39
N TRP A 129 12.80 -13.35 4.48
CA TRP A 129 13.74 -12.95 3.43
C TRP A 129 14.87 -12.03 3.92
N LEU A 130 14.76 -11.51 5.14
CA LEU A 130 15.83 -10.77 5.81
C LEU A 130 16.12 -11.46 7.15
N GLN A 131 17.36 -11.92 7.33
CA GLN A 131 17.84 -12.53 8.58
C GLN A 131 19.05 -11.76 9.07
N GLY A 132 18.85 -10.93 10.10
CA GLY A 132 19.84 -9.94 10.50
C GLY A 132 20.17 -8.98 9.34
N ASP A 133 21.41 -9.01 8.86
CA ASP A 133 21.85 -8.22 7.69
C ASP A 133 21.88 -9.03 6.38
N GLU A 134 21.58 -10.32 6.43
CA GLU A 134 21.58 -11.21 5.26
C GLU A 134 20.25 -11.14 4.53
N VAL A 135 20.31 -10.90 3.21
CA VAL A 135 19.15 -10.84 2.32
C VAL A 135 19.05 -12.17 1.57
N LEU A 136 18.10 -13.01 1.95
CA LEU A 136 17.85 -14.32 1.33
C LEU A 136 16.93 -14.23 0.10
N GLY A 137 16.14 -13.17 0.01
CA GLY A 137 15.22 -12.96 -1.10
C GLY A 137 14.53 -11.59 -1.03
N ARG A 138 13.75 -11.30 -2.08
CA ARG A 138 13.04 -10.02 -2.20
C ARG A 138 11.68 -10.25 -2.83
N PRO A 139 10.57 -10.06 -2.10
CA PRO A 139 9.23 -10.13 -2.67
C PRO A 139 9.04 -9.15 -3.83
N VAL A 140 8.41 -9.58 -4.92
CA VAL A 140 8.21 -8.76 -6.12
C VAL A 140 6.74 -8.61 -6.49
N ASP A 141 6.00 -9.72 -6.48
CA ASP A 141 4.58 -9.74 -6.83
C ASP A 141 3.82 -10.66 -5.90
N LEU A 142 2.50 -10.62 -6.00
CA LEU A 142 1.56 -11.43 -5.23
C LEU A 142 0.44 -11.90 -6.17
N LEU A 143 0.12 -13.17 -6.10
CA LEU A 143 -1.01 -13.75 -6.82
C LEU A 143 -1.92 -14.50 -5.84
N VAL A 144 -3.20 -14.16 -5.87
CA VAL A 144 -4.23 -14.97 -5.21
C VAL A 144 -4.71 -16.01 -6.21
N ALA A 145 -4.37 -17.26 -5.98
CA ALA A 145 -4.72 -18.36 -6.87
C ALA A 145 -6.23 -18.72 -6.78
N PRO A 146 -6.78 -19.49 -7.74
CA PRO A 146 -8.19 -19.86 -7.74
C PRO A 146 -8.66 -20.64 -6.51
N ASP A 147 -7.79 -21.40 -5.87
CA ASP A 147 -8.04 -22.11 -4.62
C ASP A 147 -8.00 -21.21 -3.37
N GLY A 148 -7.56 -19.97 -3.54
CA GLY A 148 -7.42 -18.98 -2.48
C GLY A 148 -6.05 -18.95 -1.83
N SER A 149 -5.08 -19.76 -2.29
CA SER A 149 -3.69 -19.66 -1.85
C SER A 149 -3.05 -18.35 -2.32
N LEU A 150 -1.99 -17.94 -1.64
CA LEU A 150 -1.16 -16.80 -2.00
C LEU A 150 0.18 -17.32 -2.54
N LEU A 151 0.52 -16.85 -3.74
CA LEU A 151 1.78 -17.14 -4.43
C LEU A 151 2.59 -15.85 -4.61
#